data_d0492b29a91784ca56df0745b2a84322
#
_entry.id   d0492b29a91784ca56df0745b2a84322
#
_cell.length_a   1.000
_cell.length_b   1.000
_cell.length_c   1.000
_cell.angle_alpha   90.00
_cell.angle_beta   90.00
_cell.angle_gamma   90.00
#
_symmetry.space_group_name_H-M   'P 1'
#
loop_
_entity.id
_entity.type
_entity.pdbx_description
1 polymer ?
#
loop_
_entity_poly.entity_id
_entity_poly.type
_entity_poly.pdbx_seq_one_letter_code
_entity_poly.pdbx_strand_id
1 'polypeptide(L)'
;MNMKRFPIILIICVLAACSAPKAPLIGISSSRSASGSTLLSTAYTEAVSKAGGVPVVIPAVSSREEADAILDALDGIIFSGGEDVNPAWYGEEILNGTVGIDHVRDRSDSLLARAALCSGKPILAICRGEQLMNVILGGSLYQDIPSQVPETIGHGGGSRHKIGTEEGSFLRRLYGPDSLEVNSYHHQAVKLPAPGLRIVARSADGIVEAYETDHVLAVQFHPEKMLQQGDDKWLALFREFVNGCK
;
A
#
# COMPACT_ATOMS: atom_id res chain seq x y z
N MET A 1 -27.42 65.77 -40.31
CA MET A 1 -27.94 64.46 -39.87
C MET A 1 -26.86 63.84 -38.98
N ASN A 2 -26.99 64.02 -37.64
CA ASN A 2 -25.99 63.64 -36.64
C ASN A 2 -26.17 62.19 -36.21
N MET A 3 -25.29 61.30 -36.66
CA MET A 3 -25.24 59.91 -36.19
C MET A 3 -24.60 59.88 -34.82
N LYS A 4 -25.34 59.58 -33.78
CA LYS A 4 -24.85 59.32 -32.42
C LYS A 4 -24.19 57.94 -32.44
N ARG A 5 -22.87 57.88 -32.22
CA ARG A 5 -22.11 56.65 -31.99
C ARG A 5 -22.39 56.18 -30.56
N PHE A 6 -23.04 55.01 -30.39
CA PHE A 6 -23.12 54.32 -29.12
C PHE A 6 -21.82 53.54 -28.86
N PRO A 7 -21.21 53.64 -27.69
CA PRO A 7 -20.06 52.80 -27.36
C PRO A 7 -20.55 51.38 -27.07
N ILE A 8 -19.99 50.41 -27.78
CA ILE A 8 -20.16 48.98 -27.46
C ILE A 8 -19.29 48.69 -26.24
N ILE A 9 -19.93 48.52 -25.07
CA ILE A 9 -19.24 48.04 -23.85
C ILE A 9 -19.10 46.51 -24.00
N LEU A 10 -17.89 46.04 -24.30
CA LEU A 10 -17.52 44.63 -24.29
C LEU A 10 -17.37 44.17 -22.83
N ILE A 11 -18.36 43.51 -22.26
CA ILE A 11 -18.29 42.86 -20.96
C ILE A 11 -17.51 41.56 -21.13
N ILE A 12 -16.22 41.58 -20.79
CA ILE A 12 -15.40 40.35 -20.68
C ILE A 12 -15.77 39.68 -19.36
N CYS A 13 -16.66 38.69 -19.41
CA CYS A 13 -16.90 37.77 -18.30
C CYS A 13 -15.65 36.88 -18.17
N VAL A 14 -14.76 37.22 -17.25
CA VAL A 14 -13.71 36.30 -16.79
C VAL A 14 -14.40 35.22 -15.97
N LEU A 15 -14.70 34.09 -16.59
CA LEU A 15 -15.08 32.88 -15.88
C LEU A 15 -13.83 32.39 -15.14
N ALA A 16 -13.70 32.78 -13.88
CA ALA A 16 -12.79 32.11 -12.96
C ALA A 16 -13.31 30.67 -12.80
N ALA A 17 -12.77 29.76 -13.58
CA ALA A 17 -12.98 28.33 -13.36
C ALA A 17 -12.32 28.01 -12.01
N CYS A 18 -13.12 28.01 -10.93
CA CYS A 18 -12.77 27.32 -9.70
C CYS A 18 -12.66 25.84 -10.06
N SER A 19 -11.48 25.38 -10.47
CA SER A 19 -11.21 23.95 -10.56
C SER A 19 -11.23 23.42 -9.12
N ALA A 20 -12.20 22.58 -8.80
CA ALA A 20 -12.15 21.80 -7.56
C ALA A 20 -10.79 21.10 -7.48
N PRO A 21 -10.19 20.99 -6.30
CA PRO A 21 -8.92 20.27 -6.15
C PRO A 21 -9.07 18.89 -6.76
N LYS A 22 -8.14 18.55 -7.67
CA LYS A 22 -8.16 17.27 -8.39
C LYS A 22 -7.94 16.15 -7.37
N ALA A 23 -8.82 15.16 -7.36
CA ALA A 23 -8.63 13.97 -6.52
C ALA A 23 -7.34 13.24 -6.93
N PRO A 24 -6.49 12.81 -5.97
CA PRO A 24 -5.22 12.17 -6.29
C PRO A 24 -5.41 10.82 -6.99
N LEU A 25 -4.56 10.54 -7.98
CA LEU A 25 -4.49 9.27 -8.69
C LEU A 25 -3.62 8.29 -7.89
N ILE A 26 -4.24 7.21 -7.42
CA ILE A 26 -3.58 6.20 -6.59
C ILE A 26 -3.39 4.93 -7.39
N GLY A 27 -2.15 4.60 -7.71
CA GLY A 27 -1.79 3.32 -8.32
C GLY A 27 -1.94 2.17 -7.32
N ILE A 28 -2.40 1.00 -7.78
CA ILE A 28 -2.51 -0.20 -6.95
C ILE A 28 -1.88 -1.35 -7.72
N SER A 29 -0.80 -1.93 -7.18
CA SER A 29 -0.17 -3.11 -7.78
C SER A 29 -1.11 -4.32 -7.73
N SER A 30 -1.03 -5.19 -8.73
CA SER A 30 -1.98 -6.30 -8.89
C SER A 30 -1.28 -7.64 -9.06
N SER A 31 -1.98 -8.73 -8.72
CA SER A 31 -1.62 -10.09 -9.07
C SER A 31 -1.99 -10.45 -10.51
N ARG A 32 -1.68 -11.69 -10.90
CA ARG A 32 -2.05 -12.28 -12.19
C ARG A 32 -2.76 -13.62 -11.97
N SER A 33 -3.71 -13.90 -12.86
CA SER A 33 -4.26 -15.26 -12.98
C SER A 33 -3.28 -16.18 -13.74
N ALA A 34 -3.50 -17.47 -13.65
CA ALA A 34 -2.77 -18.46 -14.47
C ALA A 34 -2.96 -18.23 -15.98
N SER A 35 -4.07 -17.60 -16.41
CA SER A 35 -4.32 -17.20 -17.79
C SER A 35 -3.68 -15.85 -18.18
N GLY A 36 -2.96 -15.19 -17.26
CA GLY A 36 -2.30 -13.91 -17.50
C GLY A 36 -3.17 -12.67 -17.31
N SER A 37 -4.40 -12.81 -16.84
CA SER A 37 -5.28 -11.67 -16.54
C SER A 37 -4.82 -10.95 -15.26
N THR A 38 -4.97 -9.63 -15.24
CA THR A 38 -4.75 -8.81 -14.04
C THR A 38 -5.81 -9.10 -12.99
N LEU A 39 -5.41 -9.36 -11.74
CA LEU A 39 -6.27 -9.66 -10.61
C LEU A 39 -6.01 -8.70 -9.45
N LEU A 40 -7.08 -8.09 -8.96
CA LEU A 40 -7.05 -7.28 -7.74
C LEU A 40 -8.42 -7.37 -7.05
N SER A 41 -8.42 -7.52 -5.72
CA SER A 41 -9.67 -7.42 -4.94
C SER A 41 -10.25 -6.02 -5.05
N THR A 42 -11.59 -5.92 -5.27
CA THR A 42 -12.28 -4.63 -5.29
C THR A 42 -12.19 -3.88 -3.96
N ALA A 43 -11.89 -4.57 -2.86
CA ALA A 43 -11.70 -3.95 -1.54
C ALA A 43 -10.66 -2.82 -1.57
N TYR A 44 -9.57 -2.95 -2.34
CA TYR A 44 -8.55 -1.90 -2.49
C TYR A 44 -9.10 -0.68 -3.23
N THR A 45 -9.74 -0.89 -4.38
CA THR A 45 -10.29 0.22 -5.19
C THR A 45 -11.43 0.94 -4.47
N GLU A 46 -12.29 0.21 -3.76
CA GLU A 46 -13.36 0.76 -2.93
C GLU A 46 -12.79 1.60 -1.78
N ALA A 47 -11.74 1.10 -1.10
CA ALA A 47 -11.09 1.83 0.00
C ALA A 47 -10.49 3.16 -0.46
N VAL A 48 -9.78 3.17 -1.60
CA VAL A 48 -9.22 4.39 -2.21
C VAL A 48 -10.33 5.36 -2.58
N SER A 49 -11.39 4.89 -3.26
CA SER A 49 -12.52 5.73 -3.66
C SER A 49 -13.24 6.34 -2.45
N LYS A 50 -13.51 5.55 -1.40
CA LYS A 50 -14.12 6.04 -0.14
C LYS A 50 -13.22 7.05 0.59
N ALA A 51 -11.90 6.96 0.40
CA ALA A 51 -10.93 7.90 0.96
C ALA A 51 -10.80 9.20 0.14
N GLY A 52 -11.42 9.29 -1.03
CA GLY A 52 -11.41 10.47 -1.90
C GLY A 52 -10.30 10.47 -2.95
N GLY A 53 -9.62 9.35 -3.16
CA GLY A 53 -8.68 9.13 -4.26
C GLY A 53 -9.35 8.50 -5.50
N VAL A 54 -8.65 8.51 -6.62
CA VAL A 54 -9.03 7.80 -7.85
C VAL A 54 -8.15 6.58 -8.00
N PRO A 55 -8.67 5.34 -7.86
CA PRO A 55 -7.87 4.13 -7.96
C PRO A 55 -7.50 3.82 -9.41
N VAL A 56 -6.24 3.48 -9.63
CA VAL A 56 -5.70 3.02 -10.92
C VAL A 56 -5.04 1.66 -10.71
N VAL A 57 -5.59 0.61 -11.31
CA VAL A 57 -5.00 -0.74 -11.21
C VAL A 57 -3.80 -0.81 -12.15
N ILE A 58 -2.64 -1.16 -11.61
CA ILE A 58 -1.39 -1.28 -12.36
C ILE A 58 -1.21 -2.75 -12.75
N PRO A 59 -1.18 -3.10 -14.04
CA PRO A 59 -0.80 -4.43 -14.48
C PRO A 59 0.69 -4.68 -14.25
N ALA A 60 1.15 -5.92 -14.42
CA ALA A 60 2.56 -6.24 -14.30
C ALA A 60 3.40 -5.45 -15.32
N VAL A 61 4.41 -4.71 -14.83
CA VAL A 61 5.37 -3.96 -15.64
C VAL A 61 6.61 -4.81 -15.94
N SER A 62 7.29 -4.53 -17.04
CA SER A 62 8.41 -5.33 -17.53
C SER A 62 9.76 -4.59 -17.53
N SER A 63 9.74 -3.25 -17.43
CA SER A 63 10.96 -2.43 -17.45
C SER A 63 10.91 -1.28 -16.42
N ARG A 64 12.07 -0.71 -16.16
CA ARG A 64 12.21 0.46 -15.30
C ARG A 64 11.55 1.68 -15.92
N GLU A 65 11.70 1.89 -17.20
CA GLU A 65 11.14 3.01 -17.96
C GLU A 65 9.61 2.99 -17.90
N GLU A 66 9.00 1.78 -17.98
CA GLU A 66 7.57 1.61 -17.83
C GLU A 66 7.10 1.94 -16.40
N ALA A 67 7.83 1.48 -15.38
CA ALA A 67 7.54 1.79 -13.99
C ALA A 67 7.65 3.29 -13.70
N ASP A 68 8.72 3.96 -14.18
CA ASP A 68 8.92 5.40 -14.01
C ASP A 68 7.79 6.20 -14.68
N ALA A 69 7.41 5.85 -15.92
CA ALA A 69 6.33 6.53 -16.64
C ALA A 69 4.97 6.39 -15.93
N ILE A 70 4.70 5.21 -15.34
CA ILE A 70 3.50 4.99 -14.54
C ILE A 70 3.55 5.85 -13.26
N LEU A 71 4.66 5.81 -12.54
CA LEU A 71 4.81 6.59 -11.30
C LEU A 71 4.70 8.09 -11.55
N ASP A 72 5.20 8.60 -12.67
CA ASP A 72 5.08 10.01 -13.02
C ASP A 72 3.63 10.47 -13.14
N ALA A 73 2.74 9.61 -13.59
CA ALA A 73 1.31 9.89 -13.74
C ALA A 73 0.50 9.77 -12.44
N LEU A 74 1.06 9.17 -11.38
CA LEU A 74 0.37 8.89 -10.12
C LEU A 74 0.77 9.88 -9.03
N ASP A 75 -0.10 10.08 -8.05
CA ASP A 75 0.17 10.89 -6.86
C ASP A 75 0.63 10.04 -5.67
N GLY A 76 0.38 8.73 -5.69
CA GLY A 76 0.82 7.75 -4.70
C GLY A 76 0.57 6.33 -5.18
N ILE A 77 1.11 5.34 -4.46
CA ILE A 77 0.99 3.93 -4.82
C ILE A 77 0.67 3.04 -3.63
N ILE A 78 -0.19 2.03 -3.85
CA ILE A 78 -0.47 0.94 -2.91
C ILE A 78 0.16 -0.34 -3.47
N PHE A 79 1.03 -0.98 -2.67
CA PHE A 79 1.46 -2.36 -2.92
C PHE A 79 0.48 -3.31 -2.22
N SER A 80 -0.26 -4.08 -3.01
CA SER A 80 -1.32 -4.95 -2.52
C SER A 80 -0.78 -6.25 -1.93
N GLY A 81 -1.61 -6.96 -1.15
CA GLY A 81 -1.36 -8.32 -0.70
C GLY A 81 -1.29 -9.32 -1.87
N GLY A 82 -0.88 -10.55 -1.62
CA GLY A 82 -0.79 -11.61 -2.63
C GLY A 82 0.18 -12.72 -2.29
N GLU A 83 0.81 -13.29 -3.31
CA GLU A 83 1.75 -14.39 -3.26
C GLU A 83 3.02 -14.05 -2.48
N ASP A 84 3.79 -15.06 -2.09
CA ASP A 84 5.02 -14.88 -1.31
C ASP A 84 6.12 -14.16 -2.09
N VAL A 85 6.94 -13.40 -1.38
CA VAL A 85 8.16 -12.80 -1.95
C VAL A 85 9.26 -13.87 -2.06
N ASN A 86 9.91 -13.95 -3.22
CA ASN A 86 10.95 -14.94 -3.48
C ASN A 86 12.11 -14.83 -2.47
N PRO A 87 12.41 -15.91 -1.71
CA PRO A 87 13.51 -15.92 -0.74
C PRO A 87 14.89 -15.58 -1.31
N ALA A 88 15.13 -15.87 -2.57
CA ALA A 88 16.39 -15.52 -3.24
C ALA A 88 16.68 -14.00 -3.24
N TRP A 89 15.65 -13.15 -3.07
CA TRP A 89 15.82 -11.70 -3.04
C TRP A 89 16.40 -11.17 -1.71
N TYR A 90 16.34 -11.98 -0.66
CA TYR A 90 16.99 -11.71 0.62
C TYR A 90 18.05 -12.78 0.98
N GLY A 91 18.56 -13.49 -0.04
CA GLY A 91 19.71 -14.38 0.08
C GLY A 91 19.43 -15.71 0.76
N GLU A 92 18.18 -16.16 0.79
CA GLU A 92 17.79 -17.45 1.38
C GLU A 92 17.31 -18.44 0.29
N GLU A 93 17.49 -19.74 0.54
CA GLU A 93 16.87 -20.83 -0.23
C GLU A 93 15.39 -20.98 0.19
N ILE A 94 14.56 -21.59 -0.66
CA ILE A 94 13.16 -21.90 -0.31
C ILE A 94 13.14 -22.90 0.86
N LEU A 95 12.51 -22.52 1.95
CA LEU A 95 12.51 -23.31 3.18
C LEU A 95 11.73 -24.63 3.03
N ASN A 96 10.54 -24.58 2.44
CA ASN A 96 9.65 -25.74 2.33
C ASN A 96 8.57 -25.50 1.25
N GLY A 97 7.63 -26.45 1.10
CA GLY A 97 6.57 -26.41 0.09
C GLY A 97 5.42 -25.45 0.37
N THR A 98 5.46 -24.66 1.45
CA THR A 98 4.43 -23.64 1.74
C THR A 98 4.65 -22.36 0.96
N VAL A 99 5.87 -22.14 0.45
CA VAL A 99 6.25 -20.90 -0.25
C VAL A 99 5.74 -20.93 -1.69
N GLY A 100 4.84 -20.00 -2.02
CA GLY A 100 4.22 -19.85 -3.34
C GLY A 100 4.61 -18.54 -4.02
N ILE A 101 5.46 -18.61 -5.06
CA ILE A 101 6.09 -17.44 -5.71
C ILE A 101 5.45 -17.15 -7.06
N ASP A 102 5.14 -15.87 -7.35
CA ASP A 102 4.94 -15.35 -8.72
C ASP A 102 6.14 -14.48 -9.14
N HIS A 103 7.04 -15.05 -9.92
CA HIS A 103 8.26 -14.36 -10.39
C HIS A 103 7.96 -13.12 -11.25
N VAL A 104 6.85 -13.11 -11.99
CA VAL A 104 6.48 -11.96 -12.82
C VAL A 104 6.04 -10.82 -11.92
N ARG A 105 5.24 -11.13 -10.90
CA ARG A 105 4.81 -10.16 -9.91
C ARG A 105 5.97 -9.61 -9.08
N ASP A 106 6.86 -10.48 -8.61
CA ASP A 106 8.06 -10.06 -7.88
C ASP A 106 8.87 -9.04 -8.68
N ARG A 107 9.17 -9.37 -9.95
CA ARG A 107 9.91 -8.47 -10.83
C ARG A 107 9.16 -7.16 -11.05
N SER A 108 7.87 -7.21 -11.37
CA SER A 108 7.04 -6.03 -11.60
C SER A 108 7.00 -5.12 -10.37
N ASP A 109 6.62 -5.70 -9.22
CA ASP A 109 6.48 -4.93 -7.99
C ASP A 109 7.83 -4.36 -7.51
N SER A 110 8.96 -5.04 -7.78
CA SER A 110 10.29 -4.49 -7.46
C SER A 110 10.66 -3.30 -8.31
N LEU A 111 10.31 -3.30 -9.60
CA LEU A 111 10.51 -2.16 -10.48
C LEU A 111 9.69 -0.96 -10.01
N LEU A 112 8.40 -1.18 -9.71
CA LEU A 112 7.49 -0.17 -9.17
C LEU A 112 7.96 0.35 -7.81
N ALA A 113 8.39 -0.53 -6.88
CA ALA A 113 8.84 -0.14 -5.56
C ALA A 113 10.10 0.74 -5.62
N ARG A 114 11.08 0.37 -6.44
CA ARG A 114 12.29 1.18 -6.65
C ARG A 114 11.98 2.52 -7.30
N ALA A 115 11.06 2.56 -8.26
CA ALA A 115 10.61 3.81 -8.88
C ALA A 115 9.89 4.71 -7.85
N ALA A 116 8.98 4.15 -7.05
CA ALA A 116 8.25 4.86 -6.02
C ALA A 116 9.18 5.44 -4.94
N LEU A 117 10.14 4.67 -4.44
CA LEU A 117 11.13 5.13 -3.47
C LEU A 117 12.00 6.26 -4.03
N CYS A 118 12.42 6.17 -5.31
CA CYS A 118 13.19 7.25 -5.95
C CYS A 118 12.36 8.51 -6.17
N SER A 119 11.06 8.40 -6.40
CA SER A 119 10.18 9.55 -6.63
C SER A 119 9.81 10.30 -5.35
N GLY A 120 9.99 9.69 -4.17
CA GLY A 120 9.55 10.23 -2.88
C GLY A 120 8.03 10.32 -2.71
N LYS A 121 7.25 9.69 -3.61
CA LYS A 121 5.79 9.68 -3.52
C LYS A 121 5.32 8.79 -2.36
N PRO A 122 4.17 9.10 -1.75
CA PRO A 122 3.62 8.28 -0.67
C PRO A 122 3.36 6.84 -1.11
N ILE A 123 3.73 5.90 -0.25
CA ILE A 123 3.55 4.47 -0.44
C ILE A 123 2.72 3.92 0.72
N LEU A 124 1.66 3.15 0.40
CA LEU A 124 0.97 2.29 1.35
C LEU A 124 1.24 0.84 0.97
N ALA A 125 1.86 0.08 1.87
CA ALA A 125 2.25 -1.31 1.65
C ALA A 125 1.41 -2.24 2.55
N ILE A 126 0.67 -3.19 1.94
CA ILE A 126 -0.28 -4.05 2.65
C ILE A 126 0.11 -5.51 2.46
N CYS A 127 0.27 -6.25 3.56
CA CYS A 127 0.57 -7.68 3.63
C CYS A 127 1.82 -8.03 2.79
N ARG A 128 1.69 -8.69 1.63
CA ARG A 128 2.83 -8.92 0.72
C ARG A 128 3.57 -7.62 0.39
N GLY A 129 2.84 -6.50 0.22
CA GLY A 129 3.46 -5.19 -0.05
C GLY A 129 4.38 -4.74 1.08
N GLU A 130 3.98 -4.93 2.33
CA GLU A 130 4.80 -4.67 3.53
C GLU A 130 6.08 -5.51 3.51
N GLN A 131 5.96 -6.81 3.25
CA GLN A 131 7.09 -7.75 3.16
C GLN A 131 8.04 -7.39 2.02
N LEU A 132 7.52 -7.11 0.83
CA LEU A 132 8.29 -6.69 -0.34
C LEU A 132 9.10 -5.42 -0.06
N MET A 133 8.47 -4.39 0.53
CA MET A 133 9.16 -3.13 0.84
C MET A 133 10.31 -3.36 1.82
N ASN A 134 10.13 -4.21 2.84
CA ASN A 134 11.20 -4.60 3.74
C ASN A 134 12.38 -5.24 2.99
N VAL A 135 12.09 -6.18 2.08
CA VAL A 135 13.11 -6.88 1.27
C VAL A 135 13.84 -5.91 0.32
N ILE A 136 13.12 -5.04 -0.37
CA ILE A 136 13.69 -4.04 -1.29
C ILE A 136 14.63 -3.07 -0.56
N LEU A 137 14.34 -2.78 0.70
CA LEU A 137 15.17 -1.90 1.57
C LEU A 137 16.31 -2.66 2.27
N GLY A 138 16.43 -3.99 2.09
CA GLY A 138 17.56 -4.80 2.58
C GLY A 138 17.27 -5.63 3.83
N GLY A 139 16.00 -5.83 4.17
CA GLY A 139 15.56 -6.74 5.24
C GLY A 139 15.35 -8.17 4.74
N SER A 140 14.89 -9.05 5.64
CA SER A 140 14.54 -10.44 5.34
C SER A 140 13.20 -10.85 5.95
N LEU A 141 12.70 -12.04 5.56
CA LEU A 141 11.39 -12.54 5.99
C LEU A 141 11.51 -13.88 6.73
N TYR A 142 10.58 -14.13 7.64
CA TYR A 142 10.17 -15.49 7.96
C TYR A 142 9.39 -16.00 6.76
N GLN A 143 9.85 -17.12 6.19
CA GLN A 143 9.20 -17.75 5.03
C GLN A 143 7.95 -18.53 5.42
N ASP A 144 7.90 -19.00 6.65
CA ASP A 144 6.76 -19.74 7.21
C ASP A 144 6.78 -19.58 8.75
N ILE A 145 5.93 -18.71 9.26
CA ILE A 145 5.85 -18.41 10.69
C ILE A 145 5.68 -19.69 11.54
N PRO A 146 4.75 -20.63 11.20
CA PRO A 146 4.58 -21.83 12.00
C PRO A 146 5.84 -22.70 12.10
N SER A 147 6.68 -22.71 11.07
CA SER A 147 7.92 -23.52 11.05
C SER A 147 9.11 -22.82 11.70
N GLN A 148 9.10 -21.48 11.79
CA GLN A 148 10.27 -20.70 12.16
C GLN A 148 10.11 -19.94 13.49
N VAL A 149 8.89 -19.74 13.97
CA VAL A 149 8.60 -18.98 15.19
C VAL A 149 7.97 -19.91 16.23
N PRO A 150 8.69 -20.22 17.33
CA PRO A 150 8.12 -21.02 18.43
C PRO A 150 6.90 -20.31 19.07
N GLU A 151 5.92 -21.10 19.48
CA GLU A 151 4.75 -20.60 20.22
C GLU A 151 3.99 -19.48 19.51
N THR A 152 3.96 -19.50 18.15
CA THR A 152 3.24 -18.51 17.36
C THR A 152 1.74 -18.52 17.65
N ILE A 153 1.13 -17.33 17.64
CA ILE A 153 -0.32 -17.18 17.55
C ILE A 153 -0.76 -17.43 16.09
N GLY A 154 -2.04 -17.66 15.82
CA GLY A 154 -2.49 -17.87 14.44
C GLY A 154 -2.37 -16.62 13.58
N HIS A 155 -1.67 -16.71 12.42
CA HIS A 155 -1.51 -15.64 11.43
C HIS A 155 -2.19 -15.91 10.09
N GLY A 156 -2.81 -17.06 9.92
CA GLY A 156 -3.43 -17.48 8.65
C GLY A 156 -4.95 -17.62 8.72
N GLY A 157 -5.56 -17.88 7.55
CA GLY A 157 -6.95 -18.27 7.44
C GLY A 157 -8.00 -17.24 7.86
N GLY A 158 -7.63 -15.97 8.01
CA GLY A 158 -8.54 -14.92 8.49
C GLY A 158 -8.68 -14.88 10.01
N SER A 159 -7.71 -15.46 10.74
CA SER A 159 -7.64 -15.32 12.19
C SER A 159 -7.59 -13.84 12.60
N ARG A 160 -7.93 -13.58 13.85
CA ARG A 160 -7.84 -12.24 14.44
C ARG A 160 -6.97 -12.26 15.67
N HIS A 161 -6.15 -11.24 15.82
CA HIS A 161 -5.31 -11.05 17.00
C HIS A 161 -5.13 -9.56 17.31
N LYS A 162 -4.61 -9.30 18.52
CA LYS A 162 -4.30 -7.93 18.95
C LYS A 162 -2.85 -7.61 18.63
N ILE A 163 -2.61 -6.38 18.20
CA ILE A 163 -1.28 -5.79 18.02
C ILE A 163 -1.08 -4.65 19.00
N GLY A 164 0.12 -4.55 19.56
CA GLY A 164 0.56 -3.39 20.34
C GLY A 164 1.10 -2.32 19.40
N THR A 165 0.75 -1.05 19.65
CA THR A 165 1.19 0.09 18.81
C THR A 165 2.14 1.00 19.56
N GLU A 166 3.19 1.48 18.89
CA GLU A 166 4.21 2.38 19.45
C GLU A 166 3.70 3.83 19.55
N GLU A 167 4.15 4.54 20.57
CA GLU A 167 3.83 5.95 20.77
C GLU A 167 4.32 6.81 19.60
N GLY A 168 3.50 7.80 19.18
CA GLY A 168 3.81 8.68 18.04
C GLY A 168 3.74 8.00 16.66
N SER A 169 3.34 6.71 16.57
CA SER A 169 3.13 6.03 15.31
C SER A 169 1.87 6.52 14.59
N PHE A 170 1.82 6.29 13.25
CA PHE A 170 0.60 6.59 12.50
C PHE A 170 -0.61 5.79 13.00
N LEU A 171 -0.42 4.52 13.38
CA LEU A 171 -1.51 3.70 13.93
C LEU A 171 -2.06 4.29 15.23
N ARG A 172 -1.16 4.71 16.13
CA ARG A 172 -1.60 5.28 17.40
C ARG A 172 -2.26 6.64 17.25
N ARG A 173 -1.82 7.46 16.27
CA ARG A 173 -2.50 8.72 15.92
C ARG A 173 -3.92 8.49 15.38
N LEU A 174 -4.09 7.45 14.54
CA LEU A 174 -5.37 7.17 13.89
C LEU A 174 -6.36 6.43 14.79
N TYR A 175 -5.89 5.52 15.65
CA TYR A 175 -6.76 4.58 16.36
C TYR A 175 -6.70 4.67 17.89
N GLY A 176 -5.85 5.53 18.42
CA GLY A 176 -5.69 5.72 19.86
C GLY A 176 -4.67 4.77 20.52
N PRO A 177 -4.51 4.85 21.85
CA PRO A 177 -3.44 4.17 22.59
C PRO A 177 -3.70 2.69 22.87
N ASP A 178 -4.91 2.22 22.65
CA ASP A 178 -5.28 0.84 22.94
C ASP A 178 -4.71 -0.12 21.88
N SER A 179 -4.63 -1.41 22.26
CA SER A 179 -4.28 -2.44 21.30
C SER A 179 -5.35 -2.53 20.20
N LEU A 180 -4.88 -2.68 18.96
CA LEU A 180 -5.77 -2.87 17.81
C LEU A 180 -6.01 -4.36 17.56
N GLU A 181 -7.27 -4.75 17.35
CA GLU A 181 -7.59 -6.06 16.80
C GLU A 181 -7.56 -5.98 15.27
N VAL A 182 -6.74 -6.85 14.65
CA VAL A 182 -6.53 -6.92 13.21
C VAL A 182 -6.87 -8.32 12.67
N ASN A 183 -7.17 -8.41 11.38
CA ASN A 183 -7.28 -9.68 10.67
C ASN A 183 -5.89 -10.17 10.22
N SER A 184 -5.76 -11.47 10.00
CA SER A 184 -4.50 -12.07 9.60
C SER A 184 -4.70 -13.13 8.52
N TYR A 185 -4.00 -12.97 7.39
CA TYR A 185 -4.09 -13.83 6.20
C TYR A 185 -2.69 -14.13 5.65
N HIS A 186 -1.69 -14.25 6.50
CA HIS A 186 -0.31 -14.46 6.08
C HIS A 186 0.33 -15.62 6.85
N HIS A 187 1.32 -16.24 6.27
CA HIS A 187 2.22 -17.20 6.93
C HIS A 187 3.68 -16.73 6.86
N GLN A 188 3.96 -15.68 6.07
CA GLN A 188 5.24 -14.97 6.04
C GLN A 188 5.14 -13.67 6.84
N ALA A 189 6.29 -13.16 7.32
CA ALA A 189 6.39 -11.87 8.01
C ALA A 189 7.82 -11.33 7.98
N VAL A 190 8.00 -10.06 8.31
CA VAL A 190 9.32 -9.45 8.50
C VAL A 190 10.09 -10.18 9.62
N LYS A 191 11.28 -10.71 9.28
CA LYS A 191 12.24 -11.35 10.21
C LYS A 191 13.29 -10.36 10.65
N LEU A 192 14.03 -9.82 9.70
CA LEU A 192 15.00 -8.74 9.93
C LEU A 192 14.45 -7.46 9.27
N PRO A 193 14.07 -6.46 10.08
CA PRO A 193 13.70 -5.17 9.53
C PRO A 193 14.86 -4.52 8.80
N ALA A 194 14.60 -3.93 7.64
CA ALA A 194 15.59 -3.18 6.90
C ALA A 194 16.08 -1.94 7.68
N PRO A 195 17.32 -1.47 7.45
CA PRO A 195 17.82 -0.25 8.05
C PRO A 195 16.90 0.95 7.73
N GLY A 196 16.63 1.77 8.75
CA GLY A 196 15.80 2.97 8.61
C GLY A 196 14.30 2.76 8.74
N LEU A 197 13.80 1.53 8.84
CA LEU A 197 12.41 1.27 9.17
C LEU A 197 12.14 1.51 10.66
N ARG A 198 11.12 2.30 10.95
CA ARG A 198 10.57 2.43 12.29
C ARG A 198 9.47 1.40 12.48
N ILE A 199 9.72 0.36 13.27
CA ILE A 199 8.69 -0.61 13.62
C ILE A 199 7.69 0.06 14.55
N VAL A 200 6.41 -0.02 14.23
CA VAL A 200 5.34 0.71 14.94
C VAL A 200 4.25 -0.19 15.49
N ALA A 201 4.22 -1.47 15.11
CA ALA A 201 3.34 -2.45 15.74
C ALA A 201 3.90 -3.86 15.70
N ARG A 202 3.58 -4.63 16.74
CA ARG A 202 3.87 -6.06 16.84
C ARG A 202 2.70 -6.82 17.44
N SER A 203 2.57 -8.09 17.05
CA SER A 203 1.72 -9.06 17.71
C SER A 203 2.35 -9.59 19.02
N ALA A 204 1.58 -10.36 19.78
CA ALA A 204 2.02 -10.88 21.09
C ALA A 204 3.22 -11.84 21.00
N ASP A 205 3.40 -12.55 19.89
CA ASP A 205 4.54 -13.42 19.57
C ASP A 205 5.71 -12.68 18.91
N GLY A 206 5.65 -11.33 18.87
CA GLY A 206 6.74 -10.48 18.41
C GLY A 206 6.82 -10.28 16.91
N ILE A 207 5.89 -10.85 16.11
CA ILE A 207 5.84 -10.61 14.67
C ILE A 207 5.59 -9.11 14.40
N VAL A 208 6.33 -8.57 13.42
CA VAL A 208 6.13 -7.19 12.94
C VAL A 208 4.79 -7.12 12.20
N GLU A 209 3.95 -6.20 12.61
CA GLU A 209 2.63 -5.99 12.04
C GLU A 209 2.46 -4.63 11.37
N ALA A 210 3.37 -3.70 11.63
CA ALA A 210 3.47 -2.44 10.91
C ALA A 210 4.81 -1.74 11.11
N TYR A 211 5.19 -0.98 10.10
CA TYR A 211 6.33 -0.05 10.17
C TYR A 211 6.04 1.21 9.32
N GLU A 212 6.84 2.25 9.54
CA GLU A 212 6.75 3.50 8.79
C GLU A 212 8.14 4.06 8.46
N THR A 213 8.18 4.89 7.41
CA THR A 213 9.26 5.83 7.08
C THR A 213 8.63 7.18 6.73
N ASP A 214 9.42 8.16 6.27
CA ASP A 214 8.89 9.46 5.82
C ASP A 214 7.90 9.34 4.65
N HIS A 215 7.98 8.28 3.83
CA HIS A 215 7.17 8.10 2.63
C HIS A 215 6.41 6.76 2.59
N VAL A 216 6.64 5.86 3.55
CA VAL A 216 6.04 4.52 3.56
C VAL A 216 5.22 4.33 4.81
N LEU A 217 3.95 3.96 4.64
CA LEU A 217 3.12 3.35 5.67
C LEU A 217 2.94 1.88 5.30
N ALA A 218 3.30 0.97 6.19
CA ALA A 218 3.25 -0.47 5.92
C ALA A 218 2.53 -1.21 7.03
N VAL A 219 1.63 -2.12 6.63
CA VAL A 219 0.85 -2.97 7.53
C VAL A 219 0.81 -4.41 7.03
N GLN A 220 0.98 -5.39 7.94
CA GLN A 220 0.95 -6.81 7.60
C GLN A 220 -0.49 -7.34 7.46
N PHE A 221 -1.43 -6.76 8.18
CA PHE A 221 -2.84 -7.09 8.10
C PHE A 221 -3.55 -6.44 6.90
N HIS A 222 -4.85 -6.74 6.71
CA HIS A 222 -5.65 -6.29 5.56
C HIS A 222 -6.74 -5.29 5.98
N PRO A 223 -6.44 -3.99 6.10
CA PRO A 223 -7.42 -2.96 6.46
C PRO A 223 -8.52 -2.82 5.40
N GLU A 224 -8.22 -3.05 4.11
CA GLU A 224 -9.19 -3.00 3.01
C GLU A 224 -10.28 -4.06 3.17
N LYS A 225 -9.92 -5.28 3.63
CA LYS A 225 -10.89 -6.35 3.86
C LYS A 225 -11.81 -6.03 5.05
N MET A 226 -11.22 -5.48 6.13
CA MET A 226 -12.01 -5.07 7.30
C MET A 226 -12.98 -3.95 6.97
N LEU A 227 -12.54 -2.95 6.18
CA LEU A 227 -13.40 -1.88 5.68
C LEU A 227 -14.53 -2.43 4.78
N GLN A 228 -14.24 -3.36 3.89
CA GLN A 228 -15.24 -4.00 3.03
C GLN A 228 -16.27 -4.81 3.85
N GLN A 229 -15.85 -5.37 4.99
CA GLN A 229 -16.71 -6.09 5.93
C GLN A 229 -17.54 -5.15 6.84
N GLY A 230 -17.43 -3.83 6.67
CA GLY A 230 -18.22 -2.83 7.39
C GLY A 230 -17.55 -2.25 8.65
N ASP A 231 -16.27 -2.52 8.90
CA ASP A 231 -15.53 -1.86 9.97
C ASP A 231 -14.95 -0.54 9.46
N ASP A 232 -15.81 0.49 9.46
CA ASP A 232 -15.51 1.81 8.87
C ASP A 232 -14.34 2.56 9.53
N LYS A 233 -13.89 2.15 10.72
CA LYS A 233 -12.72 2.77 11.36
C LYS A 233 -11.48 2.70 10.47
N TRP A 234 -11.33 1.62 9.67
CA TRP A 234 -10.17 1.41 8.80
C TRP A 234 -10.09 2.38 7.62
N LEU A 235 -11.17 3.10 7.33
CA LEU A 235 -11.14 4.20 6.36
C LEU A 235 -10.16 5.31 6.75
N ALA A 236 -9.87 5.47 8.04
CA ALA A 236 -8.92 6.48 8.53
C ALA A 236 -7.51 6.29 7.95
N LEU A 237 -7.03 5.04 7.83
CA LEU A 237 -5.72 4.74 7.24
C LEU A 237 -5.65 5.14 5.76
N PHE A 238 -6.68 4.80 4.99
CA PHE A 238 -6.72 5.17 3.56
C PHE A 238 -6.86 6.68 3.38
N ARG A 239 -7.59 7.38 4.25
CA ARG A 239 -7.66 8.85 4.22
C ARG A 239 -6.33 9.50 4.57
N GLU A 240 -5.62 9.01 5.58
CA GLU A 240 -4.27 9.49 5.93
C GLU A 240 -3.34 9.37 4.72
N PHE A 241 -3.30 8.19 4.09
CA PHE A 241 -2.49 7.94 2.89
C PHE A 241 -2.90 8.83 1.72
N VAL A 242 -4.20 8.88 1.34
CA VAL A 242 -4.70 9.68 0.21
C VAL A 242 -4.48 11.17 0.43
N ASN A 243 -4.57 11.65 1.67
CA ASN A 243 -4.29 13.04 2.00
C ASN A 243 -2.79 13.38 1.88
N GLY A 244 -1.92 12.45 2.17
CA GLY A 244 -0.48 12.58 1.94
C GLY A 244 -0.07 12.63 0.46
N CYS A 245 -0.96 12.26 -0.45
CA CYS A 245 -0.76 12.29 -1.91
C CYS A 245 -1.20 13.60 -2.59
N LYS A 246 -1.57 14.65 -1.83
CA LYS A 246 -2.06 15.94 -2.35
C LYS A 246 -0.97 16.96 -2.51
#